data_abaabf7ea54d4e76befdd8204424bb1c
#
_entry.id   abaabf7ea54d4e76befdd8204424bb1c
#
_cell.length_a   1.000
_cell.length_b   1.000
_cell.length_c   1.000
_cell.angle_alpha   90.00
_cell.angle_beta   90.00
_cell.angle_gamma   90.00
#
_symmetry.space_group_name_H-M   'P 1'
#
loop_
_entity.id
_entity.type
_entity.pdbx_description
1 polymer ?
#
loop_
_entity_poly.entity_id
_entity_poly.type
_entity_poly.pdbx_seq_one_letter_code
_entity_poly.pdbx_strand_id
1 'polypeptide(L)'
;CGIDCQSDRLEAQVVGWSADNQVYVIEYKIFWGDPNQLEVWKELDEYLLSSFTKENNQKLKIAITCIDSGYATQSVYGFVKQRQGRRVFAVKGQSISGKPIANRPTQSGRQRVSLYPIGTDTAKDTLFSWLNVAEEDQAGYIHFPSTVDEEYFKQLTAEKRIIKFHRGQKKLVWKQTRERNEALDNFV
;
A
#
# COMPACT_ATOMS: atom_id res chain seq x y z
N CYS A 1 -4.86 -5.58 0.21
CA CYS A 1 -5.25 -4.23 -0.20
C CYS A 1 -4.43 -3.21 0.60
N GLY A 2 -3.71 -2.33 -0.08
CA GLY A 2 -3.10 -1.13 0.48
C GLY A 2 -4.04 0.06 0.33
N ILE A 3 -4.05 0.96 1.30
CA ILE A 3 -4.88 2.17 1.28
C ILE A 3 -4.08 3.34 1.79
N ASP A 4 -3.98 4.36 0.97
CA ASP A 4 -3.40 5.66 1.31
C ASP A 4 -4.51 6.70 1.55
N CYS A 5 -4.31 7.57 2.55
CA CYS A 5 -5.26 8.59 2.96
C CYS A 5 -4.73 9.97 2.57
N GLN A 6 -5.43 10.66 1.67
CA GLN A 6 -5.15 12.03 1.26
C GLN A 6 -6.15 13.02 1.89
N SER A 7 -6.00 14.32 1.63
CA SER A 7 -6.87 15.35 2.24
C SER A 7 -8.33 15.30 1.75
N ASP A 8 -8.55 14.77 0.57
CA ASP A 8 -9.83 14.83 -0.16
C ASP A 8 -10.28 13.46 -0.70
N ARG A 9 -9.55 12.37 -0.39
CA ARG A 9 -9.84 11.04 -0.92
C ARG A 9 -9.11 9.93 -0.15
N LEU A 10 -9.56 8.69 -0.40
CA LEU A 10 -8.79 7.47 -0.12
C LEU A 10 -8.41 6.81 -1.45
N GLU A 11 -7.18 6.35 -1.57
CA GLU A 11 -6.71 5.60 -2.73
C GLU A 11 -6.41 4.16 -2.32
N ALA A 12 -7.04 3.21 -2.98
CA ALA A 12 -6.93 1.78 -2.65
C ALA A 12 -6.33 1.00 -3.82
N GLN A 13 -5.42 0.09 -3.51
CA GLN A 13 -4.86 -0.86 -4.47
C GLN A 13 -5.01 -2.30 -3.96
N VAL A 14 -5.62 -3.14 -4.77
CA VAL A 14 -5.72 -4.58 -4.50
C VAL A 14 -4.65 -5.32 -5.27
N VAL A 15 -3.83 -6.07 -4.55
CA VAL A 15 -2.77 -6.89 -5.12
C VAL A 15 -2.96 -8.33 -4.67
N GLY A 16 -2.79 -9.27 -5.60
CA GLY A 16 -2.80 -10.71 -5.35
C GLY A 16 -1.45 -11.34 -5.66
N TRP A 17 -1.17 -12.49 -5.05
CA TRP A 17 0.01 -13.30 -5.32
C TRP A 17 -0.42 -14.69 -5.73
N SER A 18 0.25 -15.25 -6.73
CA SER A 18 0.10 -16.64 -7.11
C SER A 18 0.99 -17.55 -6.24
N ALA A 19 0.81 -18.87 -6.36
CA ALA A 19 1.60 -19.86 -5.61
C ALA A 19 3.10 -19.86 -5.98
N ASP A 20 3.43 -19.43 -7.20
CA ASP A 20 4.78 -19.25 -7.75
C ASP A 20 5.34 -17.83 -7.52
N ASN A 21 4.69 -17.06 -6.64
CA ASN A 21 5.10 -15.72 -6.24
C ASN A 21 5.10 -14.66 -7.36
N GLN A 22 4.28 -14.82 -8.38
CA GLN A 22 3.97 -13.73 -9.29
C GLN A 22 3.00 -12.75 -8.64
N VAL A 23 3.04 -11.50 -9.06
CA VAL A 23 2.29 -10.39 -8.46
C VAL A 23 1.23 -9.90 -9.45
N TYR A 24 0.00 -9.73 -9.00
CA TYR A 24 -1.12 -9.27 -9.81
C TYR A 24 -1.72 -8.01 -9.20
N VAL A 25 -1.57 -6.87 -9.87
CA VAL A 25 -2.37 -5.69 -9.55
C VAL A 25 -3.77 -5.95 -10.06
N ILE A 26 -4.74 -6.11 -9.16
CA ILE A 26 -6.12 -6.49 -9.50
C ILE A 26 -6.94 -5.25 -9.80
N GLU A 27 -6.86 -4.24 -8.95
CA GLU A 27 -7.59 -2.99 -9.10
C GLU A 27 -6.88 -1.85 -8.36
N TYR A 28 -6.96 -0.66 -8.96
CA TYR A 28 -6.64 0.61 -8.33
C TYR A 28 -7.88 1.49 -8.33
N LYS A 29 -8.31 1.97 -7.17
CA LYS A 29 -9.58 2.69 -7.02
C LYS A 29 -9.45 3.89 -6.11
N ILE A 30 -10.05 4.99 -6.51
CA ILE A 30 -10.10 6.24 -5.75
C ILE A 30 -11.51 6.42 -5.20
N PHE A 31 -11.61 6.72 -3.90
CA PHE A 31 -12.82 7.08 -3.18
C PHE A 31 -12.74 8.56 -2.83
N TRP A 32 -13.50 9.38 -3.53
CA TRP A 32 -13.50 10.82 -3.30
C TRP A 32 -14.31 11.19 -2.06
N GLY A 33 -13.74 11.99 -1.19
CA GLY A 33 -14.37 12.47 0.03
C GLY A 33 -13.36 12.76 1.14
N ASP A 34 -13.71 13.66 2.05
CA ASP A 34 -12.87 14.00 3.20
C ASP A 34 -12.74 12.81 4.16
N PRO A 35 -11.54 12.29 4.42
CA PRO A 35 -11.33 11.19 5.38
C PRO A 35 -11.69 11.52 6.84
N ASN A 36 -12.00 12.76 7.15
CA ASN A 36 -12.55 13.13 8.45
C ASN A 36 -14.08 12.96 8.52
N GLN A 37 -14.74 12.63 7.40
CA GLN A 37 -16.18 12.36 7.29
C GLN A 37 -16.43 10.85 7.16
N LEU A 38 -17.63 10.39 7.53
CA LEU A 38 -17.96 8.97 7.56
C LEU A 38 -18.27 8.38 6.19
N GLU A 39 -18.68 9.20 5.24
CA GLU A 39 -19.22 8.79 3.95
C GLU A 39 -18.20 7.98 3.16
N VAL A 40 -16.99 8.50 2.97
CA VAL A 40 -15.92 7.84 2.23
C VAL A 40 -15.50 6.49 2.86
N TRP A 41 -15.59 6.40 4.20
CA TRP A 41 -15.29 5.14 4.91
C TRP A 41 -16.39 4.08 4.74
N LYS A 42 -17.66 4.49 4.55
CA LYS A 42 -18.75 3.56 4.22
C LYS A 42 -18.54 2.94 2.83
N GLU A 43 -18.23 3.78 1.84
CA GLU A 43 -17.92 3.31 0.49
C GLU A 43 -16.72 2.36 0.48
N LEU A 44 -15.66 2.72 1.21
CA LEU A 44 -14.51 1.84 1.39
C LEU A 44 -14.91 0.51 2.04
N ASP A 45 -15.73 0.53 3.08
CA ASP A 45 -16.15 -0.68 3.79
C ASP A 45 -16.93 -1.64 2.90
N GLU A 46 -17.86 -1.13 2.09
CA GLU A 46 -18.59 -1.89 1.09
C GLU A 46 -17.64 -2.51 0.04
N TYR A 47 -16.68 -1.73 -0.42
CA TYR A 47 -15.65 -2.20 -1.34
C TYR A 47 -14.79 -3.33 -0.75
N LEU A 48 -14.35 -3.20 0.51
CA LEU A 48 -13.56 -4.23 1.18
C LEU A 48 -14.30 -5.55 1.41
N LEU A 49 -15.63 -5.54 1.35
CA LEU A 49 -16.49 -6.72 1.42
C LEU A 49 -16.79 -7.33 0.05
N SER A 50 -16.44 -6.65 -1.03
CA SER A 50 -16.66 -7.12 -2.39
C SER A 50 -15.82 -8.35 -2.74
N SER A 51 -16.07 -8.95 -3.88
CA SER A 51 -15.31 -10.08 -4.41
C SER A 51 -14.89 -9.82 -5.85
N PHE A 52 -13.69 -10.27 -6.18
CA PHE A 52 -13.12 -10.26 -7.52
C PHE A 52 -13.32 -11.61 -8.17
N THR A 53 -13.71 -11.64 -9.44
CA THR A 53 -13.97 -12.89 -10.16
C THR A 53 -12.81 -13.19 -11.09
N LYS A 54 -12.21 -14.36 -10.95
CA LYS A 54 -11.19 -14.88 -11.87
C LYS A 54 -11.84 -15.36 -13.16
N GLU A 55 -11.05 -15.52 -14.21
CA GLU A 55 -11.50 -16.06 -15.51
C GLU A 55 -12.22 -17.43 -15.38
N ASN A 56 -11.80 -18.25 -14.43
CA ASN A 56 -12.43 -19.53 -14.11
C ASN A 56 -13.69 -19.42 -13.23
N ASN A 57 -14.29 -18.24 -13.10
CA ASN A 57 -15.43 -17.91 -12.26
C ASN A 57 -15.21 -18.09 -10.72
N GLN A 58 -14.00 -18.35 -10.28
CA GLN A 58 -13.69 -18.40 -8.85
C GLN A 58 -13.74 -16.98 -8.27
N LYS A 59 -14.43 -16.83 -7.15
CA LYS A 59 -14.50 -15.55 -6.41
C LYS A 59 -13.40 -15.47 -5.37
N LEU A 60 -12.65 -14.38 -5.41
CA LEU A 60 -11.63 -14.03 -4.44
C LEU A 60 -12.11 -12.85 -3.60
N LYS A 61 -11.76 -12.86 -2.33
CA LYS A 61 -12.00 -11.74 -1.40
C LYS A 61 -10.68 -11.13 -0.97
N ILE A 62 -10.72 -9.87 -0.55
CA ILE A 62 -9.59 -9.21 0.07
C ILE A 62 -9.29 -9.93 1.39
N ALA A 63 -8.10 -10.53 1.49
CA ALA A 63 -7.70 -11.32 2.65
C ALA A 63 -7.14 -10.45 3.78
N ILE A 64 -6.46 -9.35 3.43
CA ILE A 64 -5.82 -8.41 4.35
C ILE A 64 -5.95 -7.01 3.77
N THR A 65 -6.18 -6.03 4.63
CA THR A 65 -6.17 -4.61 4.28
C THR A 65 -5.23 -3.87 5.22
N CYS A 66 -4.33 -3.07 4.63
CA CYS A 66 -3.42 -2.18 5.34
C CYS A 66 -3.77 -0.73 5.01
N ILE A 67 -4.00 0.10 6.01
CA ILE A 67 -4.36 1.52 5.83
C ILE A 67 -3.26 2.37 6.44
N ASP A 68 -2.65 3.26 5.62
CA ASP A 68 -1.69 4.21 6.18
C ASP A 68 -2.37 5.17 7.15
N SER A 69 -1.73 5.36 8.29
CA SER A 69 -2.23 6.23 9.37
C SER A 69 -1.47 7.54 9.49
N GLY A 70 -0.71 7.91 8.47
CA GLY A 70 0.04 9.16 8.41
C GLY A 70 -0.85 10.39 8.36
N TYR A 71 -1.95 10.31 7.62
CA TYR A 71 -3.01 11.31 7.54
C TYR A 71 -4.30 10.79 8.17
N ALA A 72 -5.20 11.68 8.62
CA ALA A 72 -6.50 11.35 9.25
C ALA A 72 -6.41 10.24 10.32
N THR A 73 -5.35 10.20 11.10
CA THR A 73 -4.97 9.12 12.03
C THR A 73 -6.12 8.64 12.92
N GLN A 74 -6.95 9.55 13.45
CA GLN A 74 -8.07 9.18 14.34
C GLN A 74 -9.20 8.47 13.59
N SER A 75 -9.49 8.88 12.36
CA SER A 75 -10.48 8.25 11.49
C SER A 75 -10.01 6.85 11.08
N VAL A 76 -8.73 6.71 10.68
CA VAL A 76 -8.11 5.40 10.41
C VAL A 76 -8.23 4.48 11.62
N TYR A 77 -7.87 4.95 12.82
CA TYR A 77 -7.93 4.13 14.04
C TYR A 77 -9.38 3.74 14.39
N GLY A 78 -10.33 4.65 14.24
CA GLY A 78 -11.76 4.37 14.44
C GLY A 78 -12.28 3.29 13.48
N PHE A 79 -11.93 3.40 12.21
CA PHE A 79 -12.31 2.44 11.17
C PHE A 79 -11.69 1.06 11.42
N VAL A 80 -10.37 1.00 11.64
CA VAL A 80 -9.61 -0.23 11.87
C VAL A 80 -10.07 -0.96 13.13
N LYS A 81 -10.31 -0.22 14.23
CA LYS A 81 -10.69 -0.80 15.53
C LYS A 81 -11.91 -1.73 15.43
N GLN A 82 -12.89 -1.34 14.64
CA GLN A 82 -14.13 -2.11 14.44
C GLN A 82 -13.94 -3.29 13.48
N ARG A 83 -12.81 -3.34 12.72
CA ARG A 83 -12.60 -4.27 11.61
C ARG A 83 -11.37 -5.16 11.77
N GLN A 84 -10.75 -5.18 12.94
CA GLN A 84 -9.59 -6.04 13.23
C GLN A 84 -9.89 -7.52 12.97
N GLY A 85 -11.09 -7.99 13.31
CA GLY A 85 -11.53 -9.36 13.01
C GLY A 85 -11.60 -9.69 11.52
N ARG A 86 -11.65 -8.68 10.65
CA ARG A 86 -11.62 -8.81 9.19
C ARG A 86 -10.20 -8.58 8.62
N ARG A 87 -9.17 -8.59 9.47
CA ARG A 87 -7.76 -8.33 9.10
C ARG A 87 -7.56 -6.97 8.42
N VAL A 88 -8.23 -5.93 8.93
CA VAL A 88 -7.98 -4.53 8.56
C VAL A 88 -7.03 -3.95 9.60
N PHE A 89 -5.87 -3.47 9.17
CA PHE A 89 -4.78 -3.03 10.03
C PHE A 89 -4.36 -1.59 9.73
N ALA A 90 -4.04 -0.84 10.78
CA ALA A 90 -3.36 0.43 10.62
C ALA A 90 -1.85 0.20 10.46
N VAL A 91 -1.27 0.85 9.48
CA VAL A 91 0.17 0.82 9.21
C VAL A 91 0.77 2.21 9.31
N LYS A 92 2.09 2.28 9.47
CA LYS A 92 2.85 3.52 9.40
C LYS A 92 4.23 3.28 8.82
N GLY A 93 4.52 3.96 7.73
CA GLY A 93 5.81 3.90 7.06
C GLY A 93 6.97 4.40 7.94
N GLN A 94 8.10 3.75 7.83
CA GLN A 94 9.36 4.12 8.49
C GLN A 94 10.51 3.97 7.50
N SER A 95 11.06 5.11 7.04
CA SER A 95 12.21 5.16 6.14
C SER A 95 13.52 4.90 6.91
N ILE A 96 13.74 3.64 7.25
CA ILE A 96 14.94 3.16 7.94
C ILE A 96 15.56 2.05 7.10
N SER A 97 16.78 2.29 6.62
CA SER A 97 17.50 1.32 5.80
C SER A 97 17.68 -0.03 6.53
N GLY A 98 17.39 -1.13 5.83
CA GLY A 98 17.49 -2.50 6.36
C GLY A 98 16.42 -2.90 7.38
N LYS A 99 15.43 -2.04 7.64
CA LYS A 99 14.30 -2.41 8.48
C LYS A 99 13.43 -3.45 7.76
N PRO A 100 12.99 -4.54 8.43
CA PRO A 100 12.06 -5.49 7.84
C PRO A 100 10.78 -4.80 7.33
N ILE A 101 10.20 -5.30 6.24
CA ILE A 101 8.94 -4.76 5.68
C ILE A 101 7.86 -4.76 6.75
N ALA A 102 7.56 -5.93 7.34
CA ALA A 102 6.59 -6.04 8.42
C ALA A 102 7.29 -6.14 9.77
N ASN A 103 6.85 -5.35 10.73
CA ASN A 103 7.39 -5.32 12.08
C ASN A 103 6.29 -5.62 13.11
N ARG A 104 6.70 -5.99 14.33
CA ARG A 104 5.76 -6.22 15.43
C ARG A 104 4.94 -4.97 15.72
N PRO A 105 3.61 -5.10 15.89
CA PRO A 105 2.76 -3.96 16.15
C PRO A 105 3.04 -3.33 17.51
N THR A 106 2.77 -2.04 17.59
CA THR A 106 2.71 -1.29 18.84
C THR A 106 1.28 -0.86 19.12
N GLN A 107 0.91 -0.67 20.38
CA GLN A 107 -0.40 -0.13 20.71
C GLN A 107 -0.38 1.40 20.59
N SER A 108 -1.26 1.94 19.77
CA SER A 108 -1.28 3.37 19.46
C SER A 108 -2.64 4.00 19.72
N GLY A 109 -2.61 5.29 20.05
CA GLY A 109 -3.79 6.11 20.31
C GLY A 109 -4.58 5.71 21.57
N ARG A 110 -5.58 6.54 21.92
CA ARG A 110 -6.50 6.27 23.04
C ARG A 110 -7.30 4.97 22.84
N GLN A 111 -7.55 4.61 21.60
CA GLN A 111 -8.29 3.40 21.25
C GLN A 111 -7.47 2.12 21.33
N ARG A 112 -6.15 2.22 21.60
CA ARG A 112 -5.20 1.10 21.67
C ARG A 112 -5.28 0.22 20.42
N VAL A 113 -5.16 0.82 19.26
CA VAL A 113 -5.13 0.12 17.96
C VAL A 113 -3.75 -0.48 17.76
N SER A 114 -3.69 -1.70 17.24
CA SER A 114 -2.44 -2.31 16.80
C SER A 114 -1.94 -1.59 15.56
N LEU A 115 -0.87 -0.82 15.72
CA LEU A 115 -0.20 -0.09 14.64
C LEU A 115 1.03 -0.87 14.19
N TYR A 116 1.09 -1.23 12.91
CA TYR A 116 2.19 -1.98 12.32
C TYR A 116 3.19 -1.03 11.64
N PRO A 117 4.42 -0.93 12.15
CA PRO A 117 5.47 -0.18 11.45
C PRO A 117 5.90 -0.93 10.20
N ILE A 118 5.97 -0.24 9.07
CA ILE A 118 6.40 -0.78 7.77
C ILE A 118 7.78 -0.22 7.41
N GLY A 119 8.73 -1.10 7.09
CA GLY A 119 10.05 -0.71 6.58
C GLY A 119 9.95 -0.30 5.11
N THR A 120 9.62 0.96 4.84
CA THR A 120 9.32 1.46 3.49
C THR A 120 10.53 1.37 2.56
N ASP A 121 11.75 1.60 3.05
CA ASP A 121 12.95 1.51 2.20
C ASP A 121 13.14 0.09 1.66
N THR A 122 12.97 -0.93 2.52
CA THR A 122 13.09 -2.34 2.13
C THR A 122 11.95 -2.77 1.21
N ALA A 123 10.72 -2.30 1.47
CA ALA A 123 9.58 -2.60 0.62
C ALA A 123 9.76 -1.99 -0.78
N LYS A 124 10.21 -0.73 -0.86
CA LYS A 124 10.55 -0.08 -2.14
C LYS A 124 11.67 -0.83 -2.88
N ASP A 125 12.71 -1.27 -2.17
CA ASP A 125 13.78 -2.06 -2.79
C ASP A 125 13.24 -3.37 -3.40
N THR A 126 12.35 -4.05 -2.69
CA THR A 126 11.71 -5.27 -3.17
C THR A 126 10.83 -4.99 -4.39
N LEU A 127 9.96 -3.98 -4.32
CA LEU A 127 9.09 -3.61 -5.43
C LEU A 127 9.90 -3.24 -6.68
N PHE A 128 10.93 -2.40 -6.53
CA PHE A 128 11.75 -2.01 -7.67
C PHE A 128 12.57 -3.18 -8.24
N SER A 129 12.93 -4.18 -7.42
CA SER A 129 13.51 -5.42 -7.95
C SER A 129 12.50 -6.20 -8.80
N TRP A 130 11.24 -6.28 -8.37
CA TRP A 130 10.18 -6.92 -9.13
C TRP A 130 9.85 -6.19 -10.43
N LEU A 131 9.83 -4.86 -10.44
CA LEU A 131 9.62 -4.06 -11.66
C LEU A 131 10.72 -4.28 -12.72
N ASN A 132 11.87 -4.84 -12.35
CA ASN A 132 12.95 -5.20 -13.28
C ASN A 132 12.88 -6.67 -13.75
N VAL A 133 11.93 -7.47 -13.28
CA VAL A 133 11.73 -8.85 -13.76
C VAL A 133 11.12 -8.77 -15.16
N ALA A 134 11.82 -9.31 -16.15
CA ALA A 134 11.43 -9.22 -17.56
C ALA A 134 10.61 -10.44 -18.04
N GLU A 135 10.86 -11.61 -17.45
CA GLU A 135 10.23 -12.87 -17.87
C GLU A 135 8.93 -13.09 -17.10
N GLU A 136 7.85 -13.30 -17.84
CA GLU A 136 6.49 -13.37 -17.30
C GLU A 136 6.25 -14.57 -16.38
N ASP A 137 7.04 -15.64 -16.53
CA ASP A 137 6.95 -16.85 -15.70
C ASP A 137 7.81 -16.81 -14.44
N GLN A 138 8.57 -15.74 -14.22
CA GLN A 138 9.44 -15.61 -13.06
C GLN A 138 8.71 -15.08 -11.82
N ALA A 139 9.16 -15.55 -10.65
CA ALA A 139 8.73 -15.02 -9.37
C ALA A 139 9.04 -13.52 -9.26
N GLY A 140 8.07 -12.73 -8.80
CA GLY A 140 8.18 -11.28 -8.71
C GLY A 140 7.75 -10.53 -9.96
N TYR A 141 7.45 -11.20 -11.09
CA TYR A 141 6.86 -10.53 -12.24
C TYR A 141 5.51 -9.90 -11.86
N ILE A 142 5.29 -8.65 -12.27
CA ILE A 142 4.08 -7.89 -11.93
C ILE A 142 3.16 -7.80 -13.14
N HIS A 143 1.98 -8.39 -13.02
CA HIS A 143 0.91 -8.25 -13.99
C HIS A 143 0.06 -7.02 -13.65
N PHE A 144 -0.11 -6.12 -14.63
CA PHE A 144 -0.93 -4.93 -14.49
C PHE A 144 -2.23 -5.08 -15.29
N PRO A 145 -3.37 -4.66 -14.76
CA PRO A 145 -4.62 -4.66 -15.50
C PRO A 145 -4.63 -3.56 -16.56
N SER A 146 -5.35 -3.75 -17.66
CA SER A 146 -5.52 -2.74 -18.70
C SER A 146 -6.25 -1.46 -18.25
N THR A 147 -6.79 -1.47 -17.03
CA THR A 147 -7.51 -0.33 -16.44
C THR A 147 -6.59 0.71 -15.79
N VAL A 148 -5.32 0.39 -15.55
CA VAL A 148 -4.35 1.38 -15.05
C VAL A 148 -3.77 2.17 -16.23
N ASP A 149 -3.59 3.46 -16.01
CA ASP A 149 -3.14 4.41 -17.01
C ASP A 149 -1.67 4.83 -16.84
N GLU A 150 -1.22 5.75 -17.69
CA GLU A 150 0.14 6.30 -17.60
C GLU A 150 0.38 7.02 -16.27
N GLU A 151 -0.64 7.67 -15.70
CA GLU A 151 -0.50 8.39 -14.43
C GLU A 151 -0.22 7.43 -13.27
N TYR A 152 -0.86 6.26 -13.25
CA TYR A 152 -0.57 5.20 -12.29
C TYR A 152 0.92 4.80 -12.32
N PHE A 153 1.48 4.56 -13.50
CA PHE A 153 2.90 4.19 -13.64
C PHE A 153 3.85 5.33 -13.25
N LYS A 154 3.46 6.58 -13.52
CA LYS A 154 4.22 7.75 -13.06
C LYS A 154 4.26 7.85 -11.54
N GLN A 155 3.17 7.52 -10.86
CA GLN A 155 3.10 7.47 -9.39
C GLN A 155 3.87 6.26 -8.84
N LEU A 156 3.71 5.08 -9.43
CA LEU A 156 4.42 3.87 -9.03
C LEU A 156 5.94 4.03 -9.09
N THR A 157 6.44 4.83 -10.03
CA THR A 157 7.87 5.12 -10.21
C THR A 157 8.27 6.53 -9.76
N ALA A 158 7.47 7.14 -8.88
CA ALA A 158 7.67 8.53 -8.44
C ALA A 158 8.88 8.74 -7.52
N GLU A 159 9.56 7.68 -7.11
CA GLU A 159 10.75 7.78 -6.27
C GLU A 159 11.96 7.09 -6.91
N LYS A 160 13.15 7.54 -6.54
CA LYS A 160 14.41 6.91 -6.96
C LYS A 160 15.43 6.88 -5.83
N ARG A 161 16.33 5.91 -5.88
CA ARG A 161 17.47 5.86 -4.98
C ARG A 161 18.54 6.88 -5.38
N ILE A 162 18.98 7.67 -4.41
CA ILE A 162 20.09 8.62 -4.57
C ILE A 162 21.11 8.41 -3.46
N ILE A 163 22.35 8.81 -3.75
CA ILE A 163 23.41 8.87 -2.74
C ILE A 163 23.32 10.23 -2.05
N LYS A 164 23.16 10.23 -0.74
CA LYS A 164 23.38 11.41 0.11
C LYS A 164 24.60 11.20 0.98
N PHE A 165 25.34 12.27 1.22
CA PHE A 165 26.43 12.27 2.20
C PHE A 165 25.90 12.77 3.54
N HIS A 166 26.10 11.97 4.58
CA HIS A 166 25.81 12.37 5.95
C HIS A 166 27.05 12.15 6.82
N ARG A 167 27.57 13.22 7.42
CA ARG A 167 28.81 13.19 8.23
C ARG A 167 29.97 12.48 7.53
N GLY A 168 30.18 12.77 6.24
CA GLY A 168 31.23 12.17 5.43
C GLY A 168 30.97 10.74 4.94
N GLN A 169 29.90 10.10 5.35
CA GLN A 169 29.53 8.75 4.91
C GLN A 169 28.49 8.79 3.79
N LYS A 170 28.68 7.93 2.78
CA LYS A 170 27.70 7.72 1.71
C LYS A 170 26.51 6.93 2.27
N LYS A 171 25.31 7.45 2.08
CA LYS A 171 24.07 6.78 2.42
C LYS A 171 23.15 6.75 1.21
N LEU A 172 22.65 5.57 0.85
CA LEU A 172 21.58 5.41 -0.14
C LEU A 172 20.26 5.74 0.52
N VAL A 173 19.48 6.63 -0.09
CA VAL A 173 18.13 7.01 0.40
C VAL A 173 17.16 7.09 -0.77
N TRP A 174 15.90 6.78 -0.52
CA TRP A 174 14.83 7.04 -1.46
C TRP A 174 14.53 8.54 -1.48
N LYS A 175 14.30 9.08 -2.66
CA LYS A 175 13.93 10.47 -2.89
C LYS A 175 12.76 10.54 -3.84
N GLN A 176 11.67 11.16 -3.37
CA GLN A 176 10.52 11.49 -4.20
C GLN A 176 10.91 12.47 -5.31
N THR A 177 10.47 12.21 -6.52
CA THR A 177 10.76 12.97 -7.73
C THR A 177 9.52 13.61 -8.35
N ARG A 178 8.33 13.23 -7.87
CA ARG A 178 7.01 13.75 -8.29
C ARG A 178 6.17 14.01 -7.05
N GLU A 179 5.20 14.90 -7.16
CA GLU A 179 4.29 15.26 -6.08
C GLU A 179 3.40 14.07 -5.69
N ARG A 180 2.83 13.39 -6.69
CA ARG A 180 1.97 12.23 -6.49
C ARG A 180 2.76 10.94 -6.55
N ASN A 181 2.58 10.08 -5.53
CA ASN A 181 3.21 8.76 -5.40
C ASN A 181 2.29 7.72 -4.73
N GLU A 182 0.98 7.98 -4.67
CA GLU A 182 0.03 7.16 -3.93
C GLU A 182 -0.01 5.70 -4.43
N ALA A 183 0.18 5.46 -5.74
CA ALA A 183 0.27 4.10 -6.28
C ALA A 183 1.49 3.33 -5.72
N LEU A 184 2.62 4.02 -5.51
CA LEU A 184 3.80 3.45 -4.86
C LEU A 184 3.53 3.17 -3.38
N ASP A 185 2.96 4.12 -2.65
CA ASP A 185 2.71 4.00 -1.21
C ASP A 185 1.66 2.91 -0.92
N ASN A 186 0.67 2.72 -1.80
CA ASN A 186 -0.30 1.62 -1.71
C ASN A 186 0.30 0.24 -2.00
N PHE A 187 1.41 0.18 -2.73
CA PHE A 187 2.09 -1.08 -3.03
C PHE A 187 3.06 -1.48 -1.91
N VAL A 188 3.65 -0.51 -1.24
CA VAL A 188 4.63 -0.64 -0.16
C VAL A 188 3.98 -0.99 1.17
#